data_2de0fa52f13f9f6028c9be37583efd06
#
_entry.id   2de0fa52f13f9f6028c9be37583efd06
#
_cell.length_a   1.000
_cell.length_b   1.000
_cell.length_c   1.000
_cell.angle_alpha   90.00
_cell.angle_beta   90.00
_cell.angle_gamma   90.00
#
_symmetry.space_group_name_H-M   'P 1'
#
loop_
_entity.id
_entity.type
_entity.pdbx_description
1 polymer ?
#
loop_
_entity_poly.entity_id
_entity_poly.type
_entity_poly.pdbx_seq_one_letter_code
_entity_poly.pdbx_strand_id
1 'polypeptide(L)'
;MIVVTGANGQLGRLVIKHLISKVDASEIVAAVRTPEKASDLAALGVQVREADYSKPETLKKAFEGAEKVLLISSSEVGQRTQQHRNVIDAAKNEGVSLIAYTSLLHADISPLGLATEHIETEKYLKENKVPFVLLRNGWYTENYLASVAPSIEHGAFIGSAGEGQISSASRNDYAEAAAVVLTSEEPQAGKVYELAGDESYTLADLAAVISRETGKQIPYVNLPQNEFKEALIGAGLPEPFAALLANSDAGASLGGLFDDSSELSGLIGRPTKNLSEMIKAIIA
;
A
#
# COMPACT_ATOMS: atom_id res chain seq x y z
N MET A 1 -19.98 5.95 -10.74
CA MET A 1 -18.71 6.65 -10.42
C MET A 1 -17.85 5.81 -9.48
N ILE A 2 -16.53 5.87 -9.66
CA ILE A 2 -15.53 5.23 -8.78
C ILE A 2 -14.84 6.31 -7.95
N VAL A 3 -14.93 6.22 -6.63
CA VAL A 3 -14.26 7.14 -5.71
C VAL A 3 -12.99 6.51 -5.17
N VAL A 4 -11.86 7.20 -5.35
CA VAL A 4 -10.56 6.79 -4.78
C VAL A 4 -10.26 7.69 -3.60
N THR A 5 -10.26 7.15 -2.38
CA THR A 5 -9.90 7.90 -1.18
C THR A 5 -8.38 7.94 -1.01
N GLY A 6 -7.86 8.93 -0.26
CA GLY A 6 -6.40 9.09 -0.16
C GLY A 6 -5.73 9.35 -1.52
N ALA A 7 -6.49 9.86 -2.49
CA ALA A 7 -6.11 9.95 -3.90
C ALA A 7 -4.86 10.80 -4.16
N ASN A 8 -4.50 11.71 -3.26
CA ASN A 8 -3.29 12.53 -3.38
C ASN A 8 -2.01 11.80 -2.92
N GLY A 9 -2.15 10.63 -2.29
CA GLY A 9 -1.03 9.78 -1.89
C GLY A 9 -0.39 9.03 -3.06
N GLN A 10 0.78 8.42 -2.81
CA GLN A 10 1.53 7.71 -3.86
C GLN A 10 0.71 6.59 -4.51
N LEU A 11 0.05 5.74 -3.73
CA LEU A 11 -0.80 4.67 -4.26
C LEU A 11 -2.02 5.24 -4.99
N GLY A 12 -2.74 6.19 -4.38
CA GLY A 12 -3.96 6.74 -4.93
C GLY A 12 -3.77 7.40 -6.30
N ARG A 13 -2.69 8.14 -6.50
CA ARG A 13 -2.33 8.74 -7.79
C ARG A 13 -2.10 7.68 -8.87
N LEU A 14 -1.44 6.58 -8.53
CA LEU A 14 -1.20 5.47 -9.45
C LEU A 14 -2.51 4.75 -9.79
N VAL A 15 -3.39 4.53 -8.81
CA VAL A 15 -4.72 3.94 -9.05
C VAL A 15 -5.51 4.80 -10.03
N ILE A 16 -5.57 6.12 -9.82
CA ILE A 16 -6.26 7.03 -10.74
C ILE A 16 -5.67 6.94 -12.14
N LYS A 17 -4.33 6.90 -12.27
CA LYS A 17 -3.66 6.74 -13.57
C LYS A 17 -4.08 5.46 -14.30
N HIS A 18 -4.20 4.35 -13.58
CA HIS A 18 -4.69 3.09 -14.17
C HIS A 18 -6.19 3.14 -14.49
N LEU A 19 -7.01 3.78 -13.65
CA LEU A 19 -8.45 3.92 -13.90
C LEU A 19 -8.74 4.74 -15.15
N ILE A 20 -8.06 5.85 -15.38
CA ILE A 20 -8.24 6.71 -16.57
C ILE A 20 -8.02 5.92 -17.87
N SER A 21 -7.19 4.88 -17.88
CA SER A 21 -6.98 4.02 -19.04
C SER A 21 -8.11 3.01 -19.27
N LYS A 22 -9.05 2.87 -18.32
CA LYS A 22 -10.09 1.84 -18.31
C LYS A 22 -11.51 2.40 -18.35
N VAL A 23 -11.72 3.59 -17.78
CA VAL A 23 -13.03 4.28 -17.72
C VAL A 23 -12.86 5.76 -18.01
N ASP A 24 -13.97 6.44 -18.34
CA ASP A 24 -13.94 7.90 -18.56
C ASP A 24 -13.48 8.61 -17.28
N ALA A 25 -12.60 9.60 -17.43
CA ALA A 25 -12.07 10.37 -16.30
C ALA A 25 -13.17 11.08 -15.50
N SER A 26 -14.28 11.46 -16.12
CA SER A 26 -15.45 12.08 -15.46
C SER A 26 -16.18 11.11 -14.50
N GLU A 27 -15.98 9.79 -14.66
CA GLU A 27 -16.52 8.76 -13.79
C GLU A 27 -15.63 8.47 -12.58
N ILE A 28 -14.49 9.16 -12.45
CA ILE A 28 -13.53 8.99 -11.37
C ILE A 28 -13.58 10.20 -10.44
N VAL A 29 -13.62 9.94 -9.14
CA VAL A 29 -13.52 10.96 -8.08
C VAL A 29 -12.25 10.74 -7.29
N ALA A 30 -11.37 11.74 -7.29
CA ALA A 30 -10.22 11.84 -6.40
C ALA A 30 -10.68 12.47 -5.07
N ALA A 31 -10.87 11.66 -4.05
CA ALA A 31 -11.24 12.10 -2.72
C ALA A 31 -9.98 12.39 -1.88
N VAL A 32 -9.76 13.67 -1.53
CA VAL A 32 -8.51 14.17 -0.95
C VAL A 32 -8.76 15.11 0.22
N ARG A 33 -7.86 15.17 1.20
CA ARG A 33 -7.97 16.12 2.33
C ARG A 33 -7.82 17.58 1.92
N THR A 34 -7.08 17.86 0.86
CA THR A 34 -6.71 19.22 0.43
C THR A 34 -6.86 19.27 -1.10
N PRO A 35 -8.03 19.66 -1.63
CA PRO A 35 -8.31 19.68 -3.07
C PRO A 35 -7.29 20.48 -3.89
N GLU A 36 -6.78 21.58 -3.34
CA GLU A 36 -5.81 22.45 -4.03
C GLU A 36 -4.50 21.73 -4.38
N LYS A 37 -4.15 20.67 -3.64
CA LYS A 37 -2.95 19.84 -3.89
C LYS A 37 -3.18 18.75 -4.96
N ALA A 38 -4.37 18.67 -5.51
CA ALA A 38 -4.77 17.67 -6.51
C ALA A 38 -5.20 18.32 -7.86
N SER A 39 -4.76 19.54 -8.11
CA SER A 39 -5.08 20.29 -9.35
C SER A 39 -4.60 19.58 -10.62
N ASP A 40 -3.51 18.84 -10.53
CA ASP A 40 -2.99 18.01 -11.61
C ASP A 40 -3.93 16.83 -11.94
N LEU A 41 -4.61 16.24 -10.96
CA LEU A 41 -5.65 15.23 -11.19
C LEU A 41 -6.88 15.84 -11.83
N ALA A 42 -7.28 17.03 -11.40
CA ALA A 42 -8.38 17.78 -12.04
C ALA A 42 -8.05 18.10 -13.52
N ALA A 43 -6.81 18.43 -13.84
CA ALA A 43 -6.38 18.67 -15.22
C ALA A 43 -6.48 17.41 -16.12
N LEU A 44 -6.55 16.21 -15.55
CA LEU A 44 -6.81 14.96 -16.27
C LEU A 44 -8.31 14.68 -16.51
N GLY A 45 -9.19 15.59 -16.08
CA GLY A 45 -10.65 15.43 -16.19
C GLY A 45 -11.29 14.67 -15.02
N VAL A 46 -10.51 14.30 -13.98
CA VAL A 46 -11.00 13.62 -12.79
C VAL A 46 -11.69 14.63 -11.87
N GLN A 47 -12.82 14.24 -11.27
CA GLN A 47 -13.48 15.07 -10.28
C GLN A 47 -12.65 15.07 -8.98
N VAL A 48 -12.38 16.25 -8.42
CA VAL A 48 -11.69 16.36 -7.12
C VAL A 48 -12.68 16.80 -6.06
N ARG A 49 -12.79 16.03 -4.97
CA ARG A 49 -13.70 16.31 -3.84
C ARG A 49 -12.93 16.27 -2.52
N GLU A 50 -13.28 17.16 -1.59
CA GLU A 50 -12.73 17.12 -0.23
C GLU A 50 -13.23 15.87 0.51
N ALA A 51 -12.28 15.14 1.13
CA ALA A 51 -12.55 13.97 1.95
C ALA A 51 -11.47 13.83 3.03
N ASP A 52 -11.83 14.16 4.25
CA ASP A 52 -11.00 13.96 5.44
C ASP A 52 -11.63 12.82 6.26
N TYR A 53 -10.87 11.75 6.50
CA TYR A 53 -11.35 10.58 7.24
C TYR A 53 -11.76 10.92 8.69
N SER A 54 -11.26 12.03 9.23
CA SER A 54 -11.61 12.52 10.55
C SER A 54 -12.84 13.45 10.56
N LYS A 55 -13.38 13.78 9.36
CA LYS A 55 -14.53 14.69 9.18
C LYS A 55 -15.64 14.02 8.36
N PRO A 56 -16.55 13.27 9.01
CA PRO A 56 -17.60 12.51 8.32
C PRO A 56 -18.46 13.33 7.33
N GLU A 57 -18.67 14.62 7.60
CA GLU A 57 -19.44 15.51 6.74
C GLU A 57 -18.79 15.72 5.37
N THR A 58 -17.45 15.67 5.28
CA THR A 58 -16.73 15.76 4.00
C THR A 58 -16.84 14.46 3.21
N LEU A 59 -16.81 13.31 3.91
CA LEU A 59 -16.93 11.98 3.30
C LEU A 59 -18.31 11.80 2.65
N LYS A 60 -19.38 12.25 3.32
CA LYS A 60 -20.72 12.21 2.74
C LYS A 60 -20.76 12.90 1.38
N LYS A 61 -20.28 14.14 1.30
CA LYS A 61 -20.24 14.89 0.04
C LYS A 61 -19.34 14.26 -1.00
N ALA A 62 -18.19 13.69 -0.57
CA ALA A 62 -17.26 13.03 -1.49
C ALA A 62 -17.87 11.80 -2.15
N PHE A 63 -18.80 11.10 -1.46
CA PHE A 63 -19.38 9.85 -1.93
C PHE A 63 -20.76 10.02 -2.61
N GLU A 64 -21.27 11.22 -2.75
CA GLU A 64 -22.50 11.47 -3.50
C GLU A 64 -22.42 10.89 -4.92
N GLY A 65 -23.33 9.97 -5.25
CA GLY A 65 -23.37 9.27 -6.53
C GLY A 65 -22.26 8.22 -6.75
N ALA A 66 -21.53 7.86 -5.70
CA ALA A 66 -20.52 6.79 -5.78
C ALA A 66 -21.18 5.42 -5.93
N GLU A 67 -20.70 4.64 -6.89
CA GLU A 67 -21.04 3.23 -7.03
C GLU A 67 -20.01 2.35 -6.31
N LYS A 68 -18.74 2.65 -6.51
CA LYS A 68 -17.63 1.92 -5.90
C LYS A 68 -16.68 2.87 -5.19
N VAL A 69 -16.16 2.45 -4.05
CA VAL A 69 -15.18 3.21 -3.25
C VAL A 69 -13.94 2.38 -3.05
N LEU A 70 -12.77 2.95 -3.36
CA LEU A 70 -11.50 2.42 -2.88
C LEU A 70 -11.15 3.11 -1.56
N LEU A 71 -11.21 2.36 -0.47
CA LEU A 71 -10.67 2.78 0.83
C LEU A 71 -9.18 2.46 0.88
N ILE A 72 -8.35 3.46 0.58
CA ILE A 72 -6.90 3.35 0.83
C ILE A 72 -6.65 3.54 2.32
N SER A 73 -5.92 2.60 2.94
CA SER A 73 -5.66 2.63 4.37
C SER A 73 -4.94 3.92 4.81
N SER A 74 -5.40 4.48 5.92
CA SER A 74 -4.79 5.66 6.54
C SER A 74 -3.36 5.38 6.99
N SER A 75 -2.48 6.37 6.87
CA SER A 75 -1.11 6.32 7.42
C SER A 75 -1.05 6.72 8.91
N GLU A 76 -2.17 7.15 9.50
CA GLU A 76 -2.24 7.62 10.88
C GLU A 76 -2.48 6.44 11.83
N VAL A 77 -1.40 5.70 12.14
CA VAL A 77 -1.43 4.57 13.08
C VAL A 77 -1.95 5.04 14.44
N GLY A 78 -2.84 4.25 15.05
CA GLY A 78 -3.54 4.60 16.31
C GLY A 78 -4.86 5.37 16.09
N GLN A 79 -5.08 5.98 14.92
CA GLN A 79 -6.35 6.61 14.54
C GLN A 79 -7.03 5.90 13.36
N ARG A 80 -6.30 5.04 12.67
CA ARG A 80 -6.71 4.36 11.45
C ARG A 80 -8.07 3.68 11.58
N THR A 81 -8.29 2.91 12.64
CA THR A 81 -9.54 2.17 12.85
C THR A 81 -10.75 3.10 12.86
N GLN A 82 -10.69 4.22 13.61
CA GLN A 82 -11.81 5.16 13.65
C GLN A 82 -12.00 5.90 12.33
N GLN A 83 -10.92 6.27 11.68
CA GLN A 83 -10.94 6.91 10.37
C GLN A 83 -11.56 5.99 9.31
N HIS A 84 -11.21 4.70 9.30
CA HIS A 84 -11.79 3.73 8.38
C HIS A 84 -13.28 3.48 8.66
N ARG A 85 -13.70 3.43 9.93
CA ARG A 85 -15.12 3.36 10.30
C ARG A 85 -15.90 4.51 9.71
N ASN A 86 -15.41 5.74 9.83
CA ASN A 86 -16.06 6.93 9.26
C ASN A 86 -16.24 6.79 7.74
N VAL A 87 -15.23 6.29 7.02
CA VAL A 87 -15.31 6.05 5.57
C VAL A 87 -16.34 4.98 5.24
N ILE A 88 -16.33 3.86 5.95
CA ILE A 88 -17.25 2.73 5.73
C ILE A 88 -18.69 3.16 5.99
N ASP A 89 -18.94 3.90 7.08
CA ASP A 89 -20.27 4.40 7.42
C ASP A 89 -20.78 5.40 6.39
N ALA A 90 -19.92 6.30 5.91
CA ALA A 90 -20.29 7.24 4.86
C ALA A 90 -20.62 6.51 3.55
N ALA A 91 -19.82 5.54 3.13
CA ALA A 91 -20.06 4.73 1.94
C ALA A 91 -21.38 3.94 2.05
N LYS A 92 -21.64 3.33 3.21
CA LYS A 92 -22.90 2.63 3.50
C LYS A 92 -24.10 3.55 3.40
N ASN A 93 -24.03 4.73 3.99
CA ASN A 93 -25.13 5.71 4.01
C ASN A 93 -25.44 6.25 2.60
N GLU A 94 -24.46 6.34 1.73
CA GLU A 94 -24.63 6.74 0.33
C GLU A 94 -25.01 5.56 -0.60
N GLY A 95 -25.17 4.35 -0.07
CA GLY A 95 -25.62 3.18 -0.82
C GLY A 95 -24.57 2.64 -1.80
N VAL A 96 -23.28 2.79 -1.48
CA VAL A 96 -22.17 2.27 -2.30
C VAL A 96 -22.30 0.76 -2.49
N SER A 97 -22.19 0.28 -3.73
CA SER A 97 -22.37 -1.13 -4.09
C SER A 97 -21.15 -2.00 -3.81
N LEU A 98 -19.95 -1.39 -3.68
CA LEU A 98 -18.70 -2.10 -3.38
C LEU A 98 -17.67 -1.19 -2.70
N ILE A 99 -17.11 -1.63 -1.60
CA ILE A 99 -15.89 -1.05 -1.01
C ILE A 99 -14.73 -1.98 -1.29
N ALA A 100 -13.73 -1.52 -2.06
CA ALA A 100 -12.43 -2.17 -2.15
C ALA A 100 -11.53 -1.58 -1.04
N TYR A 101 -10.97 -2.42 -0.19
CA TYR A 101 -10.15 -1.97 0.94
C TYR A 101 -8.71 -2.45 0.80
N THR A 102 -7.75 -1.53 0.86
CA THR A 102 -6.32 -1.90 0.91
C THR A 102 -5.95 -2.35 2.32
N SER A 103 -6.04 -3.64 2.55
CA SER A 103 -5.67 -4.30 3.79
C SER A 103 -4.19 -4.71 3.80
N LEU A 104 -3.81 -5.62 4.66
CA LEU A 104 -2.46 -6.14 4.85
C LEU A 104 -2.41 -7.62 4.48
N LEU A 105 -1.33 -8.04 3.80
CA LEU A 105 -1.02 -9.43 3.47
C LEU A 105 -1.17 -10.33 4.71
N HIS A 106 -1.94 -11.43 4.56
CA HIS A 106 -2.21 -12.39 5.63
C HIS A 106 -2.65 -11.75 6.96
N ALA A 107 -3.46 -10.68 6.91
CA ALA A 107 -3.78 -9.85 8.07
C ALA A 107 -4.20 -10.66 9.31
N ASP A 108 -4.94 -11.76 9.11
CA ASP A 108 -5.47 -12.64 10.16
C ASP A 108 -4.41 -13.43 10.92
N ILE A 109 -3.23 -13.66 10.34
CA ILE A 109 -2.12 -14.40 10.96
C ILE A 109 -0.80 -13.62 10.97
N SER A 110 -0.80 -12.39 10.45
CA SER A 110 0.42 -11.58 10.31
C SER A 110 1.06 -11.23 11.65
N PRO A 111 2.39 -11.42 11.81
CA PRO A 111 3.12 -11.00 13.01
C PRO A 111 3.42 -9.50 13.05
N LEU A 112 3.05 -8.74 12.01
CA LEU A 112 3.29 -7.30 11.95
C LEU A 112 2.35 -6.55 12.88
N GLY A 113 2.88 -5.58 13.63
CA GLY A 113 2.07 -4.71 14.49
C GLY A 113 0.99 -3.93 13.72
N LEU A 114 1.19 -3.69 12.42
CA LEU A 114 0.21 -3.08 11.54
C LEU A 114 -1.07 -3.91 11.37
N ALA A 115 -1.04 -5.22 11.57
CA ALA A 115 -2.16 -6.12 11.32
C ALA A 115 -3.39 -5.80 12.18
N THR A 116 -3.20 -5.37 13.43
CA THR A 116 -4.30 -5.12 14.38
C THR A 116 -5.37 -4.20 13.81
N GLU A 117 -5.00 -3.01 13.33
CA GLU A 117 -5.96 -2.03 12.81
C GLU A 117 -6.56 -2.47 11.48
N HIS A 118 -5.82 -3.28 10.67
CA HIS A 118 -6.35 -3.87 9.45
C HIS A 118 -7.41 -4.93 9.76
N ILE A 119 -7.15 -5.83 10.72
CA ILE A 119 -8.13 -6.84 11.18
C ILE A 119 -9.39 -6.17 11.72
N GLU A 120 -9.24 -5.12 12.54
CA GLU A 120 -10.38 -4.37 13.07
C GLU A 120 -11.22 -3.74 11.95
N THR A 121 -10.58 -3.23 10.90
CA THR A 121 -11.27 -2.68 9.73
C THR A 121 -11.99 -3.77 8.93
N GLU A 122 -11.33 -4.91 8.66
CA GLU A 122 -11.95 -6.06 7.98
C GLU A 122 -13.16 -6.58 8.75
N LYS A 123 -13.05 -6.67 10.09
CA LYS A 123 -14.15 -7.06 10.95
C LYS A 123 -15.30 -6.07 10.85
N TYR A 124 -15.00 -4.77 10.87
CA TYR A 124 -16.03 -3.71 10.77
C TYR A 124 -16.76 -3.77 9.42
N LEU A 125 -16.06 -4.02 8.31
CA LEU A 125 -16.68 -4.24 7.00
C LEU A 125 -17.66 -5.41 7.02
N LYS A 126 -17.25 -6.55 7.59
CA LYS A 126 -18.10 -7.76 7.73
C LYS A 126 -19.35 -7.49 8.57
N GLU A 127 -19.20 -6.84 9.72
CA GLU A 127 -20.31 -6.52 10.64
C GLU A 127 -21.32 -5.55 10.03
N ASN A 128 -20.87 -4.59 9.24
CA ASN A 128 -21.73 -3.58 8.62
C ASN A 128 -22.48 -4.07 7.37
N LYS A 129 -22.17 -5.27 6.87
CA LYS A 129 -22.84 -5.89 5.71
C LYS A 129 -22.80 -5.02 4.43
N VAL A 130 -21.84 -4.14 4.31
CA VAL A 130 -21.56 -3.43 3.05
C VAL A 130 -20.85 -4.42 2.14
N PRO A 131 -21.19 -4.54 0.85
CA PRO A 131 -20.41 -5.37 -0.06
C PRO A 131 -18.96 -4.87 -0.14
N PHE A 132 -18.00 -5.74 0.09
CA PHE A 132 -16.59 -5.37 0.10
C PHE A 132 -15.72 -6.43 -0.58
N VAL A 133 -14.52 -6.01 -0.98
CA VAL A 133 -13.41 -6.85 -1.42
C VAL A 133 -12.15 -6.42 -0.67
N LEU A 134 -11.36 -7.37 -0.21
CA LEU A 134 -10.12 -7.11 0.49
C LEU A 134 -8.95 -7.25 -0.48
N LEU A 135 -8.16 -6.18 -0.59
CA LEU A 135 -6.88 -6.15 -1.28
C LEU A 135 -5.80 -6.18 -0.20
N ARG A 136 -5.41 -7.37 0.25
CA ARG A 136 -4.39 -7.58 1.27
C ARG A 136 -3.01 -7.38 0.65
N ASN A 137 -2.59 -6.13 0.56
CA ASN A 137 -1.32 -5.76 -0.04
C ASN A 137 -0.15 -6.18 0.85
N GLY A 138 0.84 -6.81 0.24
CA GLY A 138 2.14 -7.04 0.84
C GLY A 138 2.98 -5.77 0.94
N TRP A 139 4.30 -5.93 1.09
CA TRP A 139 5.20 -4.81 1.28
C TRP A 139 5.47 -4.07 -0.02
N TYR A 140 5.56 -2.75 0.05
CA TYR A 140 5.96 -1.95 -1.11
C TYR A 140 7.48 -1.98 -1.29
N THR A 141 7.96 -2.40 -2.46
CA THR A 141 9.39 -2.41 -2.78
C THR A 141 10.02 -1.04 -2.56
N GLU A 142 9.31 0.05 -2.86
CA GLU A 142 9.79 1.41 -2.67
C GLU A 142 10.13 1.75 -1.21
N ASN A 143 9.62 1.02 -0.22
CA ASN A 143 10.01 1.23 1.17
C ASN A 143 11.47 0.85 1.40
N TYR A 144 11.94 -0.25 0.80
CA TYR A 144 13.36 -0.64 0.84
C TYR A 144 14.21 0.20 -0.11
N LEU A 145 13.67 0.60 -1.26
CA LEU A 145 14.38 1.43 -2.22
C LEU A 145 14.79 2.79 -1.66
N ALA A 146 14.06 3.32 -0.66
CA ALA A 146 14.44 4.53 0.06
C ALA A 146 15.80 4.41 0.79
N SER A 147 16.22 3.18 1.11
CA SER A 147 17.49 2.90 1.77
C SER A 147 18.66 2.66 0.80
N VAL A 148 18.42 2.62 -0.52
CA VAL A 148 19.49 2.36 -1.53
C VAL A 148 20.55 3.44 -1.51
N ALA A 149 20.19 4.71 -1.64
CA ALA A 149 21.15 5.80 -1.65
C ALA A 149 21.95 5.92 -0.33
N PRO A 150 21.33 5.87 0.86
CA PRO A 150 22.06 5.77 2.13
C PRO A 150 23.01 4.59 2.20
N SER A 151 22.60 3.41 1.71
CA SER A 151 23.46 2.21 1.72
C SER A 151 24.70 2.37 0.84
N ILE A 152 24.57 3.04 -0.30
CA ILE A 152 25.70 3.36 -1.19
C ILE A 152 26.65 4.37 -0.54
N GLU A 153 26.12 5.34 0.19
CA GLU A 153 26.88 6.36 0.88
C GLU A 153 27.65 5.79 2.09
N HIS A 154 26.96 4.98 2.91
CA HIS A 154 27.55 4.43 4.14
C HIS A 154 28.22 3.07 3.97
N GLY A 155 28.13 2.43 2.80
CA GLY A 155 28.80 1.18 2.48
C GLY A 155 28.16 -0.07 3.10
N ALA A 156 26.93 0.00 3.57
CA ALA A 156 26.17 -1.15 4.10
C ALA A 156 24.66 -0.93 3.98
N PHE A 157 23.91 -2.01 3.74
CA PHE A 157 22.47 -2.03 3.86
C PHE A 157 22.09 -2.59 5.24
N ILE A 158 21.42 -1.78 6.08
CA ILE A 158 21.01 -2.20 7.42
C ILE A 158 19.54 -2.58 7.45
N GLY A 159 19.16 -3.54 8.30
CA GLY A 159 17.78 -3.96 8.51
C GLY A 159 17.67 -4.90 9.70
N SER A 160 16.49 -5.46 9.93
CA SER A 160 16.19 -6.34 11.07
C SER A 160 15.39 -7.58 10.66
N ALA A 161 15.44 -7.95 9.36
CA ALA A 161 14.64 -9.07 8.84
C ALA A 161 15.37 -10.43 8.89
N GLY A 162 16.63 -10.48 9.33
CA GLY A 162 17.39 -11.73 9.36
C GLY A 162 17.42 -12.41 7.99
N GLU A 163 17.04 -13.69 7.96
CA GLU A 163 16.91 -14.53 6.75
C GLU A 163 15.46 -14.57 6.24
N GLY A 164 14.58 -13.67 6.72
CA GLY A 164 13.18 -13.63 6.32
C GLY A 164 13.01 -13.36 4.83
N GLN A 165 12.14 -14.15 4.20
CA GLN A 165 11.77 -13.97 2.80
C GLN A 165 10.72 -12.85 2.67
N ILE A 166 10.87 -12.03 1.64
CA ILE A 166 10.04 -10.85 1.39
C ILE A 166 9.57 -10.91 -0.07
N SER A 167 8.27 -10.99 -0.29
CA SER A 167 7.62 -10.96 -1.61
C SER A 167 7.04 -9.57 -1.87
N SER A 168 7.91 -8.54 -1.91
CA SER A 168 7.45 -7.18 -2.15
C SER A 168 7.08 -6.93 -3.61
N ALA A 169 6.16 -6.00 -3.84
CA ALA A 169 5.81 -5.53 -5.19
C ALA A 169 5.81 -4.00 -5.27
N SER A 170 5.86 -3.47 -6.48
CA SER A 170 5.80 -2.03 -6.68
C SER A 170 4.41 -1.47 -6.32
N ARG A 171 4.35 -0.23 -5.82
CA ARG A 171 3.07 0.47 -5.64
C ARG A 171 2.27 0.53 -6.94
N ASN A 172 2.96 0.54 -8.09
CA ASN A 172 2.30 0.54 -9.39
C ASN A 172 1.56 -0.78 -9.67
N ASP A 173 2.12 -1.93 -9.29
CA ASP A 173 1.47 -3.23 -9.47
C ASP A 173 0.25 -3.36 -8.57
N TYR A 174 0.33 -2.94 -7.30
CA TYR A 174 -0.83 -2.88 -6.40
C TYR A 174 -1.91 -1.90 -6.88
N ALA A 175 -1.51 -0.76 -7.45
CA ALA A 175 -2.44 0.22 -8.00
C ALA A 175 -3.18 -0.34 -9.23
N GLU A 176 -2.48 -1.06 -10.09
CA GLU A 176 -3.07 -1.74 -11.23
C GLU A 176 -4.08 -2.81 -10.80
N ALA A 177 -3.74 -3.63 -9.79
CA ALA A 177 -4.65 -4.61 -9.20
C ALA A 177 -5.92 -3.97 -8.65
N ALA A 178 -5.79 -2.87 -7.90
CA ALA A 178 -6.94 -2.12 -7.40
C ALA A 178 -7.82 -1.61 -8.56
N ALA A 179 -7.22 -1.08 -9.63
CA ALA A 179 -7.96 -0.61 -10.80
C ALA A 179 -8.67 -1.76 -11.54
N VAL A 180 -8.03 -2.93 -11.68
CA VAL A 180 -8.65 -4.14 -12.27
C VAL A 180 -9.87 -4.56 -11.46
N VAL A 181 -9.77 -4.64 -10.14
CA VAL A 181 -10.89 -5.03 -9.27
C VAL A 181 -12.03 -4.02 -9.35
N LEU A 182 -11.74 -2.72 -9.34
CA LEU A 182 -12.76 -1.67 -9.40
C LEU A 182 -13.48 -1.61 -10.76
N THR A 183 -12.82 -2.01 -11.85
CA THR A 183 -13.41 -1.99 -13.20
C THR A 183 -13.88 -3.36 -13.67
N SER A 184 -13.74 -4.40 -12.86
CA SER A 184 -14.19 -5.75 -13.19
C SER A 184 -15.70 -5.81 -13.39
N GLU A 185 -16.12 -6.53 -14.42
CA GLU A 185 -17.53 -6.91 -14.66
C GLU A 185 -17.94 -8.10 -13.81
N GLU A 186 -16.96 -8.93 -13.38
CA GLU A 186 -17.19 -10.05 -12.50
C GLU A 186 -17.46 -9.59 -11.05
N PRO A 187 -18.41 -10.23 -10.33
CA PRO A 187 -18.69 -9.89 -8.93
C PRO A 187 -17.44 -9.97 -8.06
N GLN A 188 -17.13 -8.88 -7.36
CA GLN A 188 -15.97 -8.80 -6.49
C GLN A 188 -16.31 -8.89 -5.00
N ALA A 189 -17.58 -8.74 -4.64
CA ALA A 189 -18.02 -8.76 -3.25
C ALA A 189 -17.70 -10.11 -2.57
N GLY A 190 -17.09 -10.01 -1.38
CA GLY A 190 -16.70 -11.16 -0.57
C GLY A 190 -15.36 -11.79 -0.94
N LYS A 191 -14.69 -11.33 -2.00
CA LYS A 191 -13.36 -11.83 -2.37
C LYS A 191 -12.29 -11.24 -1.45
N VAL A 192 -11.24 -12.03 -1.23
CA VAL A 192 -10.01 -11.65 -0.56
C VAL A 192 -8.87 -11.97 -1.51
N TYR A 193 -8.02 -11.02 -1.78
CA TYR A 193 -6.83 -11.18 -2.60
C TYR A 193 -5.59 -10.98 -1.73
N GLU A 194 -4.74 -12.00 -1.66
CA GLU A 194 -3.41 -11.91 -1.02
C GLU A 194 -2.42 -11.45 -2.08
N LEU A 195 -2.06 -10.19 -2.03
CA LEU A 195 -1.30 -9.53 -3.11
C LEU A 195 0.15 -9.36 -2.72
N ALA A 196 1.05 -10.04 -3.42
CA ALA A 196 2.50 -9.99 -3.23
C ALA A 196 3.25 -10.09 -4.57
N GLY A 197 4.55 -9.79 -4.56
CA GLY A 197 5.40 -9.92 -5.74
C GLY A 197 5.69 -11.39 -6.08
N ASP A 198 5.91 -11.67 -7.36
CA ASP A 198 6.26 -13.02 -7.84
C ASP A 198 7.68 -13.46 -7.40
N GLU A 199 8.55 -12.52 -7.09
CA GLU A 199 9.90 -12.75 -6.62
C GLU A 199 9.95 -12.61 -5.09
N SER A 200 10.52 -13.61 -4.40
CA SER A 200 10.86 -13.49 -2.98
C SER A 200 12.38 -13.37 -2.81
N TYR A 201 12.81 -12.58 -1.86
CA TYR A 201 14.21 -12.31 -1.57
C TYR A 201 14.43 -12.02 -0.08
N THR A 202 15.65 -12.22 0.39
CA THR A 202 16.11 -11.74 1.70
C THR A 202 16.69 -10.33 1.57
N LEU A 203 16.87 -9.61 2.68
CA LEU A 203 17.59 -8.33 2.65
C LEU A 203 19.07 -8.49 2.27
N ALA A 204 19.66 -9.68 2.46
CA ALA A 204 20.98 -10.00 1.95
C ALA A 204 20.99 -10.08 0.42
N ASP A 205 19.96 -10.68 -0.20
CA ASP A 205 19.82 -10.70 -1.66
C ASP A 205 19.62 -9.30 -2.23
N LEU A 206 18.80 -8.45 -1.56
CA LEU A 206 18.64 -7.05 -1.95
C LEU A 206 19.97 -6.30 -1.91
N ALA A 207 20.75 -6.44 -0.84
CA ALA A 207 22.08 -5.85 -0.73
C ALA A 207 23.04 -6.35 -1.82
N ALA A 208 22.96 -7.63 -2.19
CA ALA A 208 23.74 -8.21 -3.30
C ALA A 208 23.34 -7.62 -4.65
N VAL A 209 22.03 -7.37 -4.88
CA VAL A 209 21.57 -6.68 -6.10
C VAL A 209 22.10 -5.24 -6.13
N ILE A 210 22.03 -4.48 -5.04
CA ILE A 210 22.60 -3.12 -4.95
C ILE A 210 24.10 -3.17 -5.27
N SER A 211 24.82 -4.11 -4.67
CA SER A 211 26.27 -4.28 -4.90
C SER A 211 26.59 -4.52 -6.37
N ARG A 212 25.85 -5.40 -7.02
CA ARG A 212 26.02 -5.73 -8.44
C ARG A 212 25.75 -4.52 -9.35
N GLU A 213 24.65 -3.82 -9.11
CA GLU A 213 24.23 -2.71 -9.97
C GLU A 213 25.11 -1.45 -9.79
N THR A 214 25.71 -1.28 -8.61
CA THR A 214 26.59 -0.13 -8.32
C THR A 214 28.07 -0.40 -8.55
N GLY A 215 28.48 -1.67 -8.64
CA GLY A 215 29.88 -2.07 -8.64
C GLY A 215 30.60 -1.85 -7.30
N LYS A 216 29.86 -1.55 -6.22
CA LYS A 216 30.39 -1.35 -4.86
C LYS A 216 30.05 -2.56 -3.98
N GLN A 217 30.85 -2.83 -2.98
CA GLN A 217 30.55 -3.85 -1.97
C GLN A 217 29.62 -3.25 -0.91
N ILE A 218 28.37 -3.68 -0.89
CA ILE A 218 27.33 -3.23 0.05
C ILE A 218 26.80 -4.47 0.79
N PRO A 219 27.42 -4.89 1.91
CA PRO A 219 26.93 -6.03 2.69
C PRO A 219 25.60 -5.68 3.39
N TYR A 220 24.77 -6.71 3.62
CA TYR A 220 23.65 -6.62 4.55
C TYR A 220 24.16 -6.75 5.98
N VAL A 221 23.74 -5.84 6.86
CA VAL A 221 24.01 -5.88 8.30
C VAL A 221 22.68 -6.05 9.02
N ASN A 222 22.45 -7.24 9.55
CA ASN A 222 21.28 -7.53 10.36
C ASN A 222 21.47 -6.99 11.78
N LEU A 223 20.57 -6.09 12.19
CA LEU A 223 20.56 -5.48 13.51
C LEU A 223 19.41 -6.04 14.34
N PRO A 224 19.54 -6.11 15.68
CA PRO A 224 18.38 -6.26 16.56
C PRO A 224 17.35 -5.15 16.31
N GLN A 225 16.05 -5.45 16.43
CA GLN A 225 14.96 -4.52 16.11
C GLN A 225 15.13 -3.14 16.75
N ASN A 226 15.52 -3.06 18.02
CA ASN A 226 15.70 -1.79 18.72
C ASN A 226 16.90 -1.01 18.18
N GLU A 227 18.00 -1.69 17.84
CA GLU A 227 19.19 -1.03 17.26
C GLU A 227 18.89 -0.49 15.86
N PHE A 228 18.12 -1.25 15.05
CA PHE A 228 17.66 -0.78 13.76
C PHE A 228 16.74 0.44 13.89
N LYS A 229 15.80 0.43 14.84
CA LYS A 229 14.95 1.60 15.13
C LYS A 229 15.81 2.84 15.47
N GLU A 230 16.78 2.69 16.38
CA GLU A 230 17.67 3.81 16.76
C GLU A 230 18.53 4.31 15.59
N ALA A 231 19.01 3.39 14.72
CA ALA A 231 19.74 3.78 13.51
C ALA A 231 18.86 4.60 12.56
N LEU A 232 17.59 4.23 12.38
CA LEU A 232 16.64 4.99 11.56
C LEU A 232 16.35 6.39 12.15
N ILE A 233 16.19 6.48 13.48
CA ILE A 233 16.03 7.77 14.17
C ILE A 233 17.29 8.62 13.97
N GLY A 234 18.48 8.03 14.11
CA GLY A 234 19.76 8.69 13.85
C GLY A 234 19.91 9.19 12.41
N ALA A 235 19.29 8.52 11.46
CA ALA A 235 19.19 8.94 10.06
C ALA A 235 18.12 10.02 9.82
N GLY A 236 17.43 10.50 10.86
CA GLY A 236 16.46 11.60 10.78
C GLY A 236 15.01 11.18 10.57
N LEU A 237 14.68 9.89 10.66
CA LEU A 237 13.29 9.45 10.59
C LEU A 237 12.54 9.78 11.89
N PRO A 238 11.26 10.20 11.82
CA PRO A 238 10.43 10.35 13.02
C PRO A 238 10.30 9.01 13.77
N GLU A 239 10.41 9.05 15.10
CA GLU A 239 10.39 7.85 15.94
C GLU A 239 9.22 6.88 15.66
N PRO A 240 7.95 7.33 15.50
CA PRO A 240 6.85 6.42 15.21
C PRO A 240 7.04 5.67 13.87
N PHE A 241 7.61 6.35 12.87
CA PHE A 241 7.87 5.73 11.57
C PHE A 241 9.07 4.77 11.60
N ALA A 242 10.14 5.14 12.31
CA ALA A 242 11.27 4.26 12.56
C ALA A 242 10.86 2.98 13.31
N ALA A 243 10.02 3.11 14.34
CA ALA A 243 9.47 1.99 15.08
C ALA A 243 8.61 1.07 14.20
N LEU A 244 7.79 1.65 13.30
CA LEU A 244 6.97 0.90 12.34
C LEU A 244 7.86 0.08 11.38
N LEU A 245 8.88 0.69 10.79
CA LEU A 245 9.78 0.00 9.87
C LEU A 245 10.55 -1.13 10.57
N ALA A 246 11.09 -0.86 11.75
CA ALA A 246 11.81 -1.88 12.53
C ALA A 246 10.90 -3.05 12.95
N ASN A 247 9.64 -2.78 13.32
CA ASN A 247 8.65 -3.82 13.62
C ASN A 247 8.30 -4.63 12.35
N SER A 248 8.20 -3.97 11.20
CA SER A 248 7.88 -4.65 9.94
C SER A 248 9.01 -5.57 9.50
N ASP A 249 10.27 -5.16 9.65
CA ASP A 249 11.43 -6.03 9.38
C ASP A 249 11.48 -7.22 10.35
N ALA A 250 11.26 -6.97 11.65
CA ALA A 250 11.16 -8.07 12.64
C ALA A 250 10.00 -9.03 12.28
N GLY A 251 8.86 -8.52 11.81
CA GLY A 251 7.77 -9.33 11.30
C GLY A 251 8.14 -10.12 10.04
N ALA A 252 8.96 -9.54 9.16
CA ALA A 252 9.48 -10.23 7.97
C ALA A 252 10.36 -11.43 8.35
N SER A 253 11.19 -11.31 9.42
CA SER A 253 11.97 -12.44 9.95
C SER A 253 11.12 -13.62 10.41
N LEU A 254 9.83 -13.39 10.68
CA LEU A 254 8.85 -14.39 11.07
C LEU A 254 7.93 -14.82 9.89
N GLY A 255 8.27 -14.46 8.66
CA GLY A 255 7.52 -14.82 7.47
C GLY A 255 6.34 -13.89 7.15
N GLY A 256 6.16 -12.79 7.86
CA GLY A 256 5.00 -11.90 7.72
C GLY A 256 4.94 -11.10 6.40
N LEU A 257 5.99 -11.12 5.60
CA LEU A 257 6.05 -10.46 4.29
C LEU A 257 6.26 -11.44 3.13
N PHE A 258 6.11 -12.74 3.38
CA PHE A 258 6.26 -13.78 2.36
C PHE A 258 4.89 -14.27 1.86
N ASP A 259 4.79 -14.42 0.55
CA ASP A 259 3.70 -15.10 -0.14
C ASP A 259 4.19 -15.57 -1.51
N ASP A 260 3.77 -16.75 -1.94
CA ASP A 260 4.13 -17.37 -3.21
C ASP A 260 2.89 -17.73 -4.08
N SER A 261 1.74 -17.15 -3.76
CA SER A 261 0.47 -17.42 -4.46
C SER A 261 0.42 -16.91 -5.89
N SER A 262 1.21 -15.88 -6.24
CA SER A 262 1.17 -15.18 -7.53
C SER A 262 -0.21 -14.58 -7.87
N GLU A 263 -1.05 -14.30 -6.87
CA GLU A 263 -2.38 -13.70 -7.09
C GLU A 263 -2.28 -12.30 -7.71
N LEU A 264 -1.26 -11.51 -7.34
CA LEU A 264 -1.08 -10.17 -7.89
C LEU A 264 -0.82 -10.21 -9.40
N SER A 265 0.15 -11.01 -9.86
CA SER A 265 0.46 -11.14 -11.29
C SER A 265 -0.68 -11.77 -12.07
N GLY A 266 -1.39 -12.76 -11.48
CA GLY A 266 -2.61 -13.30 -12.05
C GLY A 266 -3.70 -12.25 -12.26
N LEU A 267 -3.90 -11.37 -11.29
CA LEU A 267 -4.91 -10.32 -11.33
C LEU A 267 -4.59 -9.21 -12.35
N ILE A 268 -3.31 -8.78 -12.44
CA ILE A 268 -2.88 -7.74 -13.40
C ILE A 268 -2.55 -8.29 -14.79
N GLY A 269 -2.53 -9.64 -14.97
CA GLY A 269 -2.31 -10.30 -16.26
C GLY A 269 -0.88 -10.21 -16.79
N ARG A 270 0.10 -9.91 -15.92
CA ARG A 270 1.53 -9.85 -16.25
C ARG A 270 2.39 -10.10 -15.00
N PRO A 271 3.67 -10.49 -15.14
CA PRO A 271 4.58 -10.54 -14.02
C PRO A 271 4.69 -9.20 -13.29
N THR A 272 4.91 -9.26 -11.97
CA THR A 272 5.24 -8.07 -11.17
C THR A 272 6.65 -7.56 -11.52
N LYS A 273 6.91 -6.26 -11.27
CA LYS A 273 8.25 -5.70 -11.47
C LYS A 273 9.25 -6.35 -10.54
N ASN A 274 10.35 -6.85 -11.09
CA ASN A 274 11.40 -7.46 -10.29
C ASN A 274 12.30 -6.42 -9.59
N LEU A 275 12.97 -6.87 -8.53
CA LEU A 275 13.82 -6.04 -7.68
C LEU A 275 14.96 -5.35 -8.46
N SER A 276 15.62 -6.10 -9.37
CA SER A 276 16.76 -5.58 -10.15
C SER A 276 16.34 -4.41 -11.06
N GLU A 277 15.20 -4.52 -11.74
CA GLU A 277 14.67 -3.45 -12.58
C GLU A 277 14.36 -2.18 -11.76
N MET A 278 13.79 -2.36 -10.58
CA MET A 278 13.44 -1.23 -9.70
C MET A 278 14.69 -0.55 -9.13
N ILE A 279 15.71 -1.31 -8.74
CA ILE A 279 16.98 -0.76 -8.27
C ILE A 279 17.71 -0.01 -9.38
N LYS A 280 17.79 -0.58 -10.58
CA LYS A 280 18.41 0.09 -11.76
C LYS A 280 17.78 1.44 -12.05
N ALA A 281 16.45 1.53 -11.96
CA ALA A 281 15.73 2.78 -12.22
C ALA A 281 16.03 3.90 -11.21
N ILE A 282 16.57 3.56 -10.02
CA ILE A 282 16.93 4.55 -8.97
C ILE A 282 18.40 4.96 -9.09
N ILE A 283 19.28 4.04 -9.53
CA ILE A 283 20.71 4.28 -9.60
C ILE A 283 21.10 5.02 -10.91
N ALA A 284 20.27 4.86 -11.98
CA ALA A 284 20.47 5.52 -13.28
C ALA A 284 20.25 7.03 -13.20
#